data_2dc696733065bfe976a91cc2be5c94a6
#
_entry.id   2dc696733065bfe976a91cc2be5c94a6
#
_cell.length_a   1.000
_cell.length_b   1.000
_cell.length_c   1.000
_cell.angle_alpha   90.00
_cell.angle_beta   90.00
_cell.angle_gamma   90.00
#
_symmetry.space_group_name_H-M   'P 1'
#
loop_
_entity.id
_entity.type
_entity.pdbx_description
1 polymer ?
#
loop_
_entity_poly.entity_id
_entity_poly.type
_entity_poly.pdbx_seq_one_letter_code
_entity_poly.pdbx_strand_id
1 'polypeptide(L)'
;MNLKKTMMAAAIALGLAAPAAAAEKYKIGYDIYFGGNSWSVQLYKEFQAEAEKHKDAVEVSYTESELKADKQVANIEDLITKGVNAIIITPISPTAVIPVLKKAQAKGIKVVLLASKIKSKDYDALVTVNDEDFGKVGAEWLAKKLNGKGKIIALNGISGISASDDRWAGAQEVFKAYPDIQVVSAVDASWDYAQAKVAVSNLLAANPEIDGIWSQGGGMTLGAIDGFDAAQRKLVPMTGEDNNGYLKRWVALTDKGYTSVAPSKPTWLGSESLLVALKLLKGEAVEKDTIFPPPVIDDANVAKSVRADLSDSFWVNTRLSDDEVRAAFKD
;
A
#
# COMPACT_ATOMS: atom_id res chain seq x y z
N MET A 1 -18.92 51.41 77.93
CA MET A 1 -17.80 51.28 77.01
C MET A 1 -17.77 49.82 76.49
N ASN A 2 -18.52 49.55 75.40
CA ASN A 2 -18.84 48.21 74.92
C ASN A 2 -17.96 47.88 73.69
N LEU A 3 -17.06 46.94 73.82
CA LEU A 3 -16.22 46.40 72.73
C LEU A 3 -16.99 45.29 72.03
N LYS A 4 -17.49 45.54 70.84
CA LYS A 4 -18.05 44.48 69.96
C LYS A 4 -16.92 43.71 69.30
N LYS A 5 -16.79 42.40 69.55
CA LYS A 5 -15.92 41.46 68.85
C LYS A 5 -16.61 41.05 67.57
N THR A 6 -16.03 41.36 66.44
CA THR A 6 -16.42 40.87 65.11
C THR A 6 -15.71 39.57 64.85
N MET A 7 -16.40 38.45 64.79
CA MET A 7 -15.87 37.16 64.32
C MET A 7 -15.98 37.12 62.80
N MET A 8 -14.84 37.01 62.14
CA MET A 8 -14.72 36.81 60.66
C MET A 8 -14.66 35.31 60.40
N ALA A 9 -15.75 34.75 59.86
CA ALA A 9 -15.80 33.35 59.43
C ALA A 9 -15.15 33.20 58.05
N ALA A 10 -14.01 32.51 57.99
CA ALA A 10 -13.34 32.13 56.76
C ALA A 10 -14.04 30.88 56.20
N ALA A 11 -14.83 31.02 55.11
CA ALA A 11 -15.38 29.91 54.36
C ALA A 11 -14.26 29.30 53.48
N ILE A 12 -13.78 28.11 53.86
CA ILE A 12 -12.89 27.28 52.99
C ILE A 12 -13.76 26.63 51.93
N ALA A 13 -13.70 27.14 50.71
CA ALA A 13 -14.32 26.48 49.56
C ALA A 13 -13.41 25.28 49.15
N LEU A 14 -13.79 24.05 49.56
CA LEU A 14 -13.24 22.84 48.98
C LEU A 14 -13.76 22.74 47.54
N GLY A 15 -12.91 23.09 46.57
CA GLY A 15 -13.13 22.80 45.16
C GLY A 15 -13.03 21.28 44.96
N LEU A 16 -14.15 20.61 44.82
CA LEU A 16 -14.23 19.24 44.30
C LEU A 16 -13.75 19.29 42.85
N ALA A 17 -12.47 18.91 42.62
CA ALA A 17 -11.97 18.57 41.28
C ALA A 17 -12.78 17.33 40.84
N ALA A 18 -13.73 17.52 39.93
CA ALA A 18 -14.38 16.42 39.26
C ALA A 18 -13.29 15.65 38.51
N PRO A 19 -13.24 14.30 38.59
CA PRO A 19 -12.31 13.53 37.78
C PRO A 19 -12.59 13.86 36.31
N ALA A 20 -11.55 14.28 35.58
CA ALA A 20 -11.65 14.45 34.14
C ALA A 20 -12.11 13.10 33.56
N ALA A 21 -13.33 13.05 33.06
CA ALA A 21 -13.81 11.87 32.34
C ALA A 21 -12.82 11.61 31.22
N ALA A 22 -12.25 10.40 31.18
CA ALA A 22 -11.39 10.00 30.07
C ALA A 22 -12.18 10.22 28.77
N ALA A 23 -11.60 10.96 27.84
CA ALA A 23 -12.25 11.21 26.56
C ALA A 23 -12.57 9.85 25.89
N GLU A 24 -13.79 9.70 25.39
CA GLU A 24 -14.19 8.47 24.70
C GLU A 24 -13.28 8.27 23.48
N LYS A 25 -12.72 7.05 23.33
CA LYS A 25 -11.84 6.72 22.22
C LYS A 25 -12.62 6.67 20.91
N TYR A 26 -11.99 7.12 19.83
CA TYR A 26 -12.53 6.91 18.50
C TYR A 26 -12.46 5.42 18.13
N LYS A 27 -13.59 4.87 17.69
CA LYS A 27 -13.70 3.49 17.21
C LYS A 27 -13.40 3.45 15.73
N ILE A 28 -12.33 2.78 15.37
CA ILE A 28 -11.85 2.65 13.97
C ILE A 28 -12.12 1.22 13.49
N GLY A 29 -12.81 1.06 12.37
CA GLY A 29 -12.88 -0.21 11.64
C GLY A 29 -11.79 -0.26 10.59
N TYR A 30 -10.97 -1.30 10.59
CA TYR A 30 -9.95 -1.56 9.56
C TYR A 30 -10.20 -2.90 8.91
N ASP A 31 -10.49 -2.90 7.60
CA ASP A 31 -10.68 -4.13 6.84
C ASP A 31 -9.39 -4.52 6.11
N ILE A 32 -8.82 -5.67 6.51
CA ILE A 32 -7.67 -6.29 5.84
C ILE A 32 -8.20 -6.94 4.56
N TYR A 33 -7.90 -6.34 3.40
CA TYR A 33 -8.41 -6.85 2.14
C TYR A 33 -7.81 -8.20 1.76
N PHE A 34 -6.54 -8.43 2.14
CA PHE A 34 -5.79 -9.64 1.85
C PHE A 34 -4.56 -9.78 2.76
N GLY A 35 -4.44 -10.91 3.45
CA GLY A 35 -3.26 -11.25 4.28
C GLY A 35 -2.24 -12.17 3.59
N GLY A 36 -2.46 -12.51 2.31
CA GLY A 36 -1.68 -13.54 1.61
C GLY A 36 -0.39 -13.08 0.93
N ASN A 37 -0.04 -11.79 0.98
CA ASN A 37 1.24 -11.31 0.46
C ASN A 37 1.95 -10.39 1.47
N SER A 38 3.28 -10.28 1.34
CA SER A 38 4.12 -9.55 2.28
C SER A 38 3.85 -8.05 2.28
N TRP A 39 3.45 -7.45 1.16
CA TRP A 39 3.12 -6.03 1.08
C TRP A 39 1.89 -5.70 1.95
N SER A 40 0.83 -6.46 1.79
CA SER A 40 -0.41 -6.27 2.57
C SER A 40 -0.18 -6.50 4.07
N VAL A 41 0.63 -7.51 4.42
CA VAL A 41 1.02 -7.77 5.81
C VAL A 41 1.78 -6.58 6.40
N GLN A 42 2.74 -6.02 5.66
CA GLN A 42 3.50 -4.87 6.15
C GLN A 42 2.65 -3.60 6.21
N LEU A 43 1.80 -3.34 5.22
CA LEU A 43 0.81 -2.25 5.26
C LEU A 43 -0.03 -2.28 6.55
N TYR A 44 -0.52 -3.48 6.90
CA TYR A 44 -1.27 -3.70 8.13
C TYR A 44 -0.43 -3.50 9.39
N LYS A 45 0.81 -4.00 9.42
CA LYS A 45 1.73 -3.80 10.56
C LYS A 45 2.06 -2.33 10.78
N GLU A 46 2.24 -1.55 9.72
CA GLU A 46 2.46 -0.10 9.83
C GLU A 46 1.24 0.64 10.36
N PHE A 47 0.03 0.21 9.93
CA PHE A 47 -1.19 0.70 10.54
C PHE A 47 -1.27 0.37 12.04
N GLN A 48 -0.96 -0.89 12.43
CA GLN A 48 -0.97 -1.32 13.83
C GLN A 48 0.04 -0.55 14.69
N ALA A 49 1.24 -0.33 14.18
CA ALA A 49 2.27 0.43 14.89
C ALA A 49 1.81 1.87 15.15
N GLU A 50 1.14 2.50 14.18
CA GLU A 50 0.60 3.83 14.35
C GLU A 50 -0.61 3.84 15.32
N ALA A 51 -1.46 2.82 15.26
CA ALA A 51 -2.59 2.68 16.20
C ALA A 51 -2.11 2.52 17.64
N GLU A 52 -1.01 1.79 17.87
CA GLU A 52 -0.41 1.66 19.21
C GLU A 52 0.11 3.01 19.76
N LYS A 53 0.69 3.86 18.91
CA LYS A 53 1.10 5.23 19.30
C LYS A 53 -0.10 6.07 19.73
N HIS A 54 -1.28 5.76 19.23
CA HIS A 54 -2.54 6.47 19.52
C HIS A 54 -3.51 5.67 20.39
N LYS A 55 -3.06 4.60 21.05
CA LYS A 55 -3.93 3.68 21.83
C LYS A 55 -4.81 4.33 22.89
N ASP A 56 -4.43 5.49 23.40
CA ASP A 56 -5.24 6.25 24.37
C ASP A 56 -6.39 7.02 23.69
N ALA A 57 -6.31 7.24 22.38
CA ALA A 57 -7.28 7.98 21.59
C ALA A 57 -8.11 7.09 20.65
N VAL A 58 -7.66 5.87 20.33
CA VAL A 58 -8.34 4.97 19.40
C VAL A 58 -8.58 3.57 19.98
N GLU A 59 -9.65 2.95 19.49
CA GLU A 59 -9.95 1.52 19.62
C GLU A 59 -10.18 0.97 18.23
N VAL A 60 -9.47 -0.10 17.84
CA VAL A 60 -9.54 -0.62 16.48
C VAL A 60 -10.23 -1.98 16.43
N SER A 61 -11.21 -2.10 15.54
CA SER A 61 -11.87 -3.35 15.17
C SER A 61 -11.36 -3.81 13.82
N TYR A 62 -10.80 -5.01 13.75
CA TYR A 62 -10.25 -5.60 12.53
C TYR A 62 -11.23 -6.60 11.92
N THR A 63 -11.30 -6.59 10.58
CA THR A 63 -11.96 -7.62 9.76
C THR A 63 -11.01 -8.05 8.65
N GLU A 64 -11.25 -9.19 8.01
CA GLU A 64 -10.45 -9.67 6.89
C GLU A 64 -11.36 -10.17 5.76
N SER A 65 -11.12 -9.69 4.55
CA SER A 65 -11.97 -9.94 3.39
C SER A 65 -11.45 -11.02 2.43
N GLU A 66 -10.19 -11.45 2.56
CA GLU A 66 -9.59 -12.57 1.79
C GLU A 66 -9.76 -12.42 0.26
N LEU A 67 -9.63 -11.21 -0.28
CA LEU A 67 -9.89 -10.86 -1.68
C LEU A 67 -11.33 -11.16 -2.18
N LYS A 68 -12.30 -11.32 -1.28
CA LYS A 68 -13.70 -11.56 -1.63
C LYS A 68 -14.49 -10.28 -1.46
N ALA A 69 -14.99 -9.72 -2.56
CA ALA A 69 -15.72 -8.45 -2.54
C ALA A 69 -17.04 -8.51 -1.75
N ASP A 70 -17.74 -9.64 -1.81
CA ASP A 70 -18.97 -9.90 -1.02
C ASP A 70 -18.67 -9.96 0.49
N LYS A 71 -17.57 -10.62 0.88
CA LYS A 71 -17.11 -10.65 2.26
C LYS A 71 -16.72 -9.23 2.74
N GLN A 72 -16.06 -8.44 1.89
CA GLN A 72 -15.74 -7.05 2.23
C GLN A 72 -16.99 -6.22 2.49
N VAL A 73 -18.04 -6.36 1.68
CA VAL A 73 -19.33 -5.70 1.91
C VAL A 73 -19.93 -6.12 3.26
N ALA A 74 -19.93 -7.42 3.58
CA ALA A 74 -20.44 -7.93 4.86
C ALA A 74 -19.62 -7.42 6.05
N ASN A 75 -18.31 -7.39 5.94
CA ASN A 75 -17.42 -6.84 6.98
C ASN A 75 -17.70 -5.36 7.26
N ILE A 76 -17.92 -4.57 6.20
CA ILE A 76 -18.27 -3.14 6.34
C ILE A 76 -19.65 -2.99 7.03
N GLU A 77 -20.64 -3.83 6.71
CA GLU A 77 -21.93 -3.84 7.40
C GLU A 77 -21.80 -4.15 8.91
N ASP A 78 -20.91 -5.11 9.26
CA ASP A 78 -20.62 -5.43 10.66
C ASP A 78 -19.96 -4.25 11.39
N LEU A 79 -18.99 -3.57 10.75
CA LEU A 79 -18.35 -2.38 11.31
C LEU A 79 -19.35 -1.24 11.51
N ILE A 80 -20.27 -1.03 10.56
CA ILE A 80 -21.37 -0.07 10.70
C ILE A 80 -22.27 -0.43 11.90
N THR A 81 -22.56 -1.71 12.08
CA THR A 81 -23.41 -2.21 13.19
C THR A 81 -22.72 -2.06 14.54
N LYS A 82 -21.39 -2.24 14.60
CA LYS A 82 -20.57 -1.98 15.79
C LYS A 82 -20.49 -0.50 16.16
N GLY A 83 -20.96 0.40 15.29
CA GLY A 83 -20.96 1.84 15.55
C GLY A 83 -19.57 2.44 15.57
N VAL A 84 -18.70 2.04 14.63
CA VAL A 84 -17.38 2.66 14.49
C VAL A 84 -17.52 4.12 14.02
N ASN A 85 -16.54 4.96 14.35
CA ASN A 85 -16.52 6.37 13.95
C ASN A 85 -15.88 6.57 12.55
N ALA A 86 -14.94 5.68 12.17
CA ALA A 86 -14.36 5.67 10.84
C ALA A 86 -14.13 4.24 10.36
N ILE A 87 -14.16 4.06 9.03
CA ILE A 87 -13.82 2.81 8.33
C ILE A 87 -12.68 3.08 7.38
N ILE A 88 -11.62 2.27 7.47
CA ILE A 88 -10.46 2.29 6.58
C ILE A 88 -10.45 1.00 5.80
N ILE A 89 -10.46 1.07 4.47
CA ILE A 89 -10.49 -0.10 3.58
C ILE A 89 -9.57 0.07 2.38
N THR A 90 -9.02 -1.03 1.91
CA THR A 90 -8.48 -1.17 0.55
C THR A 90 -9.54 -1.86 -0.31
N PRO A 91 -10.24 -1.12 -1.21
CA PRO A 91 -11.31 -1.71 -2.01
C PRO A 91 -10.82 -2.85 -2.90
N ILE A 92 -11.46 -4.03 -2.77
CA ILE A 92 -11.20 -5.20 -3.61
C ILE A 92 -11.89 -5.04 -4.97
N SER A 93 -13.08 -4.42 -4.96
CA SER A 93 -13.83 -4.09 -6.18
C SER A 93 -14.08 -2.59 -6.23
N PRO A 94 -13.84 -1.95 -7.39
CA PRO A 94 -14.06 -0.51 -7.52
C PRO A 94 -15.53 -0.10 -7.48
N THR A 95 -16.47 -1.06 -7.47
CA THR A 95 -17.92 -0.79 -7.51
C THR A 95 -18.71 -1.47 -6.39
N ALA A 96 -18.36 -2.70 -6.01
CA ALA A 96 -19.17 -3.51 -5.09
C ALA A 96 -19.37 -2.87 -3.72
N VAL A 97 -18.38 -2.15 -3.20
CA VAL A 97 -18.45 -1.51 -1.87
C VAL A 97 -19.22 -0.19 -1.86
N ILE A 98 -19.53 0.42 -3.02
CA ILE A 98 -20.14 1.75 -3.09
C ILE A 98 -21.45 1.86 -2.28
N PRO A 99 -22.43 0.93 -2.40
CA PRO A 99 -23.68 1.04 -1.65
C PRO A 99 -23.47 1.02 -0.14
N VAL A 100 -22.61 0.15 0.37
CA VAL A 100 -22.37 0.02 1.81
C VAL A 100 -21.57 1.21 2.36
N LEU A 101 -20.65 1.80 1.58
CA LEU A 101 -19.93 3.02 1.98
C LEU A 101 -20.87 4.23 2.05
N LYS A 102 -21.81 4.37 1.10
CA LYS A 102 -22.88 5.39 1.21
C LYS A 102 -23.69 5.23 2.49
N LYS A 103 -24.03 3.99 2.87
CA LYS A 103 -24.74 3.70 4.10
C LYS A 103 -23.92 4.09 5.34
N ALA A 104 -22.61 3.84 5.33
CA ALA A 104 -21.70 4.27 6.40
C ALA A 104 -21.69 5.80 6.54
N GLN A 105 -21.51 6.52 5.45
CA GLN A 105 -21.50 7.99 5.45
C GLN A 105 -22.84 8.59 5.88
N ALA A 106 -23.97 7.99 5.47
CA ALA A 106 -25.30 8.42 5.91
C ALA A 106 -25.51 8.29 7.43
N LYS A 107 -24.73 7.46 8.11
CA LYS A 107 -24.68 7.34 9.57
C LYS A 107 -23.62 8.22 10.24
N GLY A 108 -22.92 9.07 9.46
CA GLY A 108 -21.86 9.94 9.95
C GLY A 108 -20.51 9.26 10.15
N ILE A 109 -20.37 7.99 9.72
CA ILE A 109 -19.11 7.25 9.79
C ILE A 109 -18.18 7.78 8.69
N LYS A 110 -16.93 8.13 9.04
CA LYS A 110 -15.94 8.57 8.09
C LYS A 110 -15.40 7.39 7.28
N VAL A 111 -15.24 7.57 5.98
CA VAL A 111 -14.75 6.54 5.07
C VAL A 111 -13.40 6.97 4.49
N VAL A 112 -12.35 6.20 4.78
CA VAL A 112 -11.00 6.39 4.25
C VAL A 112 -10.66 5.22 3.32
N LEU A 113 -10.45 5.52 2.05
CA LEU A 113 -9.93 4.56 1.09
C LEU A 113 -8.40 4.52 1.20
N LEU A 114 -7.85 3.32 1.24
CA LEU A 114 -6.43 3.06 1.33
C LEU A 114 -5.95 2.32 0.08
N ALA A 115 -4.92 2.84 -0.55
CA ALA A 115 -4.17 2.19 -1.63
C ALA A 115 -4.94 1.89 -2.94
N SER A 116 -6.27 1.88 -2.95
CA SER A 116 -7.09 1.59 -4.14
C SER A 116 -8.29 2.52 -4.22
N LYS A 117 -8.74 2.80 -5.45
CA LYS A 117 -9.85 3.72 -5.76
C LYS A 117 -11.16 2.96 -5.94
N ILE A 118 -12.29 3.68 -5.83
CA ILE A 118 -13.61 3.23 -6.26
C ILE A 118 -14.13 4.13 -7.40
N LYS A 119 -15.09 3.61 -8.18
CA LYS A 119 -15.76 4.35 -9.27
C LYS A 119 -16.89 5.24 -8.72
N SER A 120 -16.60 5.98 -7.65
CA SER A 120 -17.50 6.92 -7.00
C SER A 120 -16.70 7.95 -6.20
N LYS A 121 -17.37 9.00 -5.74
CA LYS A 121 -16.83 9.97 -4.77
C LYS A 121 -17.44 9.82 -3.37
N ASP A 122 -18.06 8.67 -3.09
CA ASP A 122 -18.70 8.37 -1.80
C ASP A 122 -17.65 7.84 -0.78
N TYR A 123 -16.72 8.71 -0.42
CA TYR A 123 -15.71 8.54 0.64
C TYR A 123 -15.31 9.92 1.17
N ASP A 124 -14.72 9.97 2.36
CA ASP A 124 -14.24 11.20 2.98
C ASP A 124 -12.78 11.51 2.60
N ALA A 125 -11.93 10.49 2.51
CA ALA A 125 -10.55 10.62 2.05
C ALA A 125 -10.06 9.38 1.29
N LEU A 126 -9.10 9.60 0.38
CA LEU A 126 -8.30 8.57 -0.27
C LEU A 126 -6.82 8.81 0.05
N VAL A 127 -6.10 7.75 0.46
CA VAL A 127 -4.66 7.77 0.71
C VAL A 127 -3.99 6.74 -0.19
N THR A 128 -3.23 7.18 -1.18
CA THR A 128 -2.57 6.30 -2.16
C THR A 128 -1.36 6.97 -2.82
N VAL A 129 -0.66 6.24 -3.70
CA VAL A 129 0.24 6.83 -4.69
C VAL A 129 -0.48 6.99 -6.02
N ASN A 130 0.11 7.77 -6.94
CA ASN A 130 -0.35 7.80 -8.32
C ASN A 130 0.06 6.50 -9.03
N ASP A 131 -0.87 5.56 -9.17
CA ASP A 131 -0.61 4.26 -9.79
C ASP A 131 -0.39 4.36 -11.32
N GLU A 132 -0.98 5.35 -12.00
CA GLU A 132 -0.67 5.60 -13.41
C GLU A 132 0.78 6.06 -13.59
N ASP A 133 1.26 6.99 -12.76
CA ASP A 133 2.65 7.45 -12.77
C ASP A 133 3.62 6.31 -12.40
N PHE A 134 3.22 5.42 -11.46
CA PHE A 134 3.97 4.20 -11.18
C PHE A 134 4.19 3.38 -12.46
N GLY A 135 3.12 3.13 -13.20
CA GLY A 135 3.17 2.41 -14.47
C GLY A 135 4.04 3.10 -15.52
N LYS A 136 3.88 4.44 -15.65
CA LYS A 136 4.64 5.26 -16.60
C LYS A 136 6.14 5.23 -16.32
N VAL A 137 6.55 5.42 -15.07
CA VAL A 137 7.97 5.41 -14.65
C VAL A 137 8.66 4.13 -15.10
N GLY A 138 8.06 2.97 -14.82
CA GLY A 138 8.61 1.69 -15.24
C GLY A 138 8.67 1.55 -16.77
N ALA A 139 7.60 1.91 -17.46
CA ALA A 139 7.51 1.78 -18.91
C ALA A 139 8.48 2.72 -19.65
N GLU A 140 8.61 3.98 -19.20
CA GLU A 140 9.56 4.94 -19.78
C GLU A 140 11.01 4.49 -19.61
N TRP A 141 11.35 3.97 -18.40
CA TRP A 141 12.67 3.44 -18.14
C TRP A 141 12.96 2.24 -19.05
N LEU A 142 12.02 1.30 -19.16
CA LEU A 142 12.19 0.11 -20.00
C LEU A 142 12.31 0.49 -21.49
N ALA A 143 11.46 1.37 -21.97
CA ALA A 143 11.52 1.85 -23.35
C ALA A 143 12.88 2.50 -23.69
N LYS A 144 13.42 3.32 -22.78
CA LYS A 144 14.76 3.92 -22.93
C LYS A 144 15.86 2.87 -22.94
N LYS A 145 15.81 1.86 -22.04
CA LYS A 145 16.79 0.75 -21.99
C LYS A 145 16.78 -0.09 -23.26
N LEU A 146 15.64 -0.26 -23.89
CA LEU A 146 15.47 -0.98 -25.15
C LEU A 146 15.73 -0.11 -26.40
N ASN A 147 16.11 1.16 -26.24
CA ASN A 147 16.24 2.12 -27.34
C ASN A 147 14.97 2.21 -28.20
N GLY A 148 13.82 2.10 -27.56
CA GLY A 148 12.50 2.26 -28.17
C GLY A 148 12.00 1.07 -29.00
N LYS A 149 12.63 -0.10 -28.98
CA LYS A 149 12.26 -1.27 -29.78
C LYS A 149 12.53 -2.59 -29.06
N GLY A 150 11.74 -3.62 -29.33
CA GLY A 150 11.94 -4.97 -28.81
C GLY A 150 10.67 -5.64 -28.38
N LYS A 151 10.76 -6.90 -27.98
CA LYS A 151 9.65 -7.73 -27.52
C LYS A 151 9.65 -7.80 -25.99
N ILE A 152 8.56 -7.41 -25.36
CA ILE A 152 8.43 -7.41 -23.91
C ILE A 152 7.26 -8.27 -23.43
N ILE A 153 7.38 -8.77 -22.19
CA ILE A 153 6.27 -9.34 -21.42
C ILE A 153 5.85 -8.32 -20.37
N ALA A 154 4.54 -8.12 -20.18
CA ALA A 154 3.99 -7.36 -19.07
C ALA A 154 3.45 -8.31 -17.99
N LEU A 155 3.84 -8.09 -16.73
CA LEU A 155 3.35 -8.81 -15.55
C LEU A 155 2.52 -7.87 -14.71
N ASN A 156 1.19 -8.08 -14.78
CA ASN A 156 0.20 -7.32 -14.03
C ASN A 156 -0.03 -7.92 -12.64
N GLY A 157 -0.61 -7.12 -11.73
CA GLY A 157 -1.05 -7.56 -10.42
C GLY A 157 -2.37 -8.33 -10.46
N ILE A 158 -3.21 -8.13 -9.44
CA ILE A 158 -4.53 -8.76 -9.34
C ILE A 158 -5.50 -8.00 -10.26
N SER A 159 -6.11 -8.72 -11.18
CA SER A 159 -7.10 -8.18 -12.14
C SER A 159 -8.31 -7.61 -11.40
N GLY A 160 -8.77 -6.43 -11.83
CA GLY A 160 -9.96 -5.76 -11.29
C GLY A 160 -9.69 -4.92 -10.04
N ILE A 161 -8.50 -4.97 -9.46
CA ILE A 161 -8.08 -4.00 -8.43
C ILE A 161 -7.54 -2.76 -9.13
N SER A 162 -8.07 -1.58 -8.78
CA SER A 162 -7.77 -0.32 -9.47
C SER A 162 -6.27 -0.01 -9.56
N ALA A 163 -5.49 -0.37 -8.53
CA ALA A 163 -4.04 -0.17 -8.53
C ALA A 163 -3.34 -0.94 -9.68
N SER A 164 -3.75 -2.19 -9.95
CA SER A 164 -3.20 -2.98 -11.06
C SER A 164 -3.62 -2.39 -12.42
N ASP A 165 -4.90 -2.05 -12.55
CA ASP A 165 -5.46 -1.54 -13.80
C ASP A 165 -4.86 -0.17 -14.15
N ASP A 166 -4.74 0.74 -13.18
CA ASP A 166 -4.15 2.08 -13.35
C ASP A 166 -2.66 2.00 -13.72
N ARG A 167 -1.87 1.13 -13.06
CA ARG A 167 -0.45 0.91 -13.41
C ARG A 167 -0.29 0.44 -14.85
N TRP A 168 -1.13 -0.53 -15.26
CA TRP A 168 -1.10 -1.02 -16.62
C TRP A 168 -1.54 0.03 -17.64
N ALA A 169 -2.57 0.82 -17.33
CA ALA A 169 -3.01 1.93 -18.18
C ALA A 169 -1.90 2.96 -18.40
N GLY A 170 -1.21 3.36 -17.32
CA GLY A 170 -0.04 4.25 -17.40
C GLY A 170 1.08 3.69 -18.27
N ALA A 171 1.43 2.41 -18.10
CA ALA A 171 2.44 1.76 -18.94
C ALA A 171 2.05 1.68 -20.41
N GLN A 172 0.78 1.33 -20.71
CA GLN A 172 0.26 1.29 -22.07
C GLN A 172 0.30 2.66 -22.76
N GLU A 173 0.03 3.74 -22.03
CA GLU A 173 0.15 5.10 -22.57
C GLU A 173 1.56 5.38 -23.06
N VAL A 174 2.58 5.00 -22.28
CA VAL A 174 3.99 5.13 -22.68
C VAL A 174 4.31 4.26 -23.89
N PHE A 175 3.97 2.96 -23.85
CA PHE A 175 4.29 2.05 -24.95
C PHE A 175 3.64 2.43 -26.28
N LYS A 176 2.48 3.11 -26.27
CA LYS A 176 1.89 3.69 -27.48
C LYS A 176 2.79 4.69 -28.20
N ALA A 177 3.66 5.38 -27.46
CA ALA A 177 4.64 6.32 -28.03
C ALA A 177 5.88 5.61 -28.63
N TYR A 178 6.03 4.31 -28.40
CA TYR A 178 7.13 3.47 -28.90
C TYR A 178 6.59 2.30 -29.73
N PRO A 179 6.16 2.53 -30.98
CA PRO A 179 5.47 1.53 -31.81
C PRO A 179 6.31 0.29 -32.13
N ASP A 180 7.64 0.38 -32.03
CA ASP A 180 8.56 -0.74 -32.23
C ASP A 180 8.76 -1.59 -30.96
N ILE A 181 8.15 -1.22 -29.83
CA ILE A 181 8.04 -2.08 -28.65
C ILE A 181 6.78 -2.92 -28.77
N GLN A 182 6.96 -4.24 -28.91
CA GLN A 182 5.89 -5.20 -29.01
C GLN A 182 5.63 -5.85 -27.64
N VAL A 183 4.47 -5.61 -27.04
CA VAL A 183 3.99 -6.38 -25.88
C VAL A 183 3.49 -7.72 -26.38
N VAL A 184 4.32 -8.78 -26.26
CA VAL A 184 3.97 -10.12 -26.76
C VAL A 184 2.93 -10.80 -25.89
N SER A 185 2.90 -10.45 -24.60
CA SER A 185 1.87 -10.90 -23.66
C SER A 185 1.75 -9.94 -22.47
N ALA A 186 0.54 -9.73 -22.00
CA ALA A 186 0.25 -9.12 -20.70
C ALA A 186 -0.45 -10.18 -19.84
N VAL A 187 0.13 -10.52 -18.68
CA VAL A 187 -0.32 -11.61 -17.83
C VAL A 187 -0.66 -11.07 -16.43
N ASP A 188 -1.83 -11.42 -15.91
CA ASP A 188 -2.20 -11.18 -14.54
C ASP A 188 -1.54 -12.25 -13.64
N ALA A 189 -0.42 -11.89 -13.02
CA ALA A 189 0.36 -12.76 -12.14
C ALA A 189 0.14 -12.44 -10.63
N SER A 190 -0.88 -11.65 -10.32
CA SER A 190 -1.47 -11.46 -8.97
C SER A 190 -0.49 -10.97 -7.90
N TRP A 191 0.59 -10.29 -8.27
CA TRP A 191 1.74 -9.95 -7.41
C TRP A 191 2.37 -11.18 -6.73
N ASP A 192 2.20 -12.36 -7.34
CA ASP A 192 2.67 -13.63 -6.82
C ASP A 192 3.93 -14.12 -7.57
N TYR A 193 4.94 -14.52 -6.79
CA TYR A 193 6.21 -15.03 -7.32
C TYR A 193 6.04 -16.28 -8.19
N ALA A 194 5.26 -17.27 -7.70
CA ALA A 194 5.14 -18.57 -8.35
C ALA A 194 4.35 -18.46 -9.66
N GLN A 195 3.27 -17.67 -9.66
CA GLN A 195 2.50 -17.41 -10.88
C GLN A 195 3.35 -16.71 -11.94
N ALA A 196 4.10 -15.68 -11.55
CA ALA A 196 4.99 -14.97 -12.47
C ALA A 196 6.09 -15.89 -13.03
N LYS A 197 6.72 -16.72 -12.19
CA LYS A 197 7.74 -17.69 -12.63
C LYS A 197 7.17 -18.67 -13.66
N VAL A 198 6.02 -19.26 -13.41
CA VAL A 198 5.36 -20.18 -14.34
C VAL A 198 5.00 -19.48 -15.64
N ALA A 199 4.38 -18.31 -15.58
CA ALA A 199 3.96 -17.54 -16.74
C ALA A 199 5.19 -17.18 -17.63
N VAL A 200 6.25 -16.65 -17.01
CA VAL A 200 7.47 -16.27 -17.74
C VAL A 200 8.15 -17.49 -18.35
N SER A 201 8.28 -18.60 -17.61
CA SER A 201 8.88 -19.84 -18.16
C SER A 201 8.15 -20.33 -19.40
N ASN A 202 6.81 -20.35 -19.37
CA ASN A 202 5.99 -20.74 -20.49
C ASN A 202 6.14 -19.79 -21.70
N LEU A 203 6.15 -18.47 -21.43
CA LEU A 203 6.31 -17.46 -22.47
C LEU A 203 7.70 -17.50 -23.11
N LEU A 204 8.75 -17.77 -22.32
CA LEU A 204 10.11 -17.94 -22.83
C LEU A 204 10.24 -19.17 -23.75
N ALA A 205 9.53 -20.27 -23.44
CA ALA A 205 9.49 -21.45 -24.29
C ALA A 205 8.80 -21.18 -25.63
N ALA A 206 7.76 -20.35 -25.62
CA ALA A 206 6.99 -19.99 -26.81
C ALA A 206 7.62 -18.85 -27.64
N ASN A 207 8.45 -18.02 -27.02
CA ASN A 207 9.02 -16.82 -27.64
C ASN A 207 10.56 -16.84 -27.51
N PRO A 208 11.28 -17.17 -28.60
CA PRO A 208 12.75 -17.22 -28.59
C PRO A 208 13.41 -15.88 -28.24
N GLU A 209 12.73 -14.79 -28.56
CA GLU A 209 13.24 -13.43 -28.38
C GLU A 209 12.33 -12.67 -27.40
N ILE A 210 12.85 -12.37 -26.23
CA ILE A 210 12.28 -11.45 -25.25
C ILE A 210 13.41 -10.51 -24.83
N ASP A 211 13.16 -9.20 -24.96
CA ASP A 211 14.15 -8.14 -24.75
C ASP A 211 13.95 -7.42 -23.41
N GLY A 212 12.77 -7.54 -22.80
CA GLY A 212 12.48 -6.88 -21.52
C GLY A 212 11.23 -7.41 -20.82
N ILE A 213 11.14 -7.13 -19.52
CA ILE A 213 9.98 -7.42 -18.69
C ILE A 213 9.50 -6.11 -18.04
N TRP A 214 8.28 -5.71 -18.31
CA TRP A 214 7.59 -4.72 -17.50
C TRP A 214 6.80 -5.45 -16.40
N SER A 215 7.10 -5.18 -15.14
CA SER A 215 6.49 -5.84 -13.99
C SER A 215 6.07 -4.81 -12.94
N GLN A 216 4.87 -4.97 -12.39
CA GLN A 216 4.32 -4.10 -11.33
C GLN A 216 4.68 -4.57 -9.92
N GLY A 217 5.57 -5.53 -9.73
CA GLY A 217 5.83 -6.04 -8.38
C GLY A 217 7.15 -6.78 -8.24
N GLY A 218 7.91 -6.51 -7.16
CA GLY A 218 9.22 -7.09 -6.90
C GLY A 218 9.20 -8.62 -6.81
N GLY A 219 8.18 -9.20 -6.17
CA GLY A 219 8.00 -10.65 -6.09
C GLY A 219 7.80 -11.30 -7.46
N MET A 220 7.01 -10.67 -8.34
CA MET A 220 6.83 -11.14 -9.71
C MET A 220 8.13 -11.06 -10.52
N THR A 221 8.91 -10.00 -10.31
CA THR A 221 10.21 -9.83 -10.99
C THR A 221 11.22 -10.85 -10.52
N LEU A 222 11.24 -11.22 -9.23
CA LEU A 222 12.00 -12.38 -8.74
C LEU A 222 11.60 -13.67 -9.49
N GLY A 223 10.30 -13.92 -9.62
CA GLY A 223 9.79 -15.06 -10.37
C GLY A 223 10.22 -15.04 -11.83
N ALA A 224 10.22 -13.85 -12.46
CA ALA A 224 10.70 -13.69 -13.83
C ALA A 224 12.21 -13.98 -13.95
N ILE A 225 13.05 -13.46 -13.05
CA ILE A 225 14.49 -13.75 -13.02
C ILE A 225 14.73 -15.26 -12.94
N ASP A 226 14.06 -15.95 -12.02
CA ASP A 226 14.20 -17.40 -11.85
C ASP A 226 13.61 -18.20 -13.03
N GLY A 227 12.64 -17.63 -13.76
CA GLY A 227 12.17 -18.20 -15.02
C GLY A 227 13.22 -18.14 -16.14
N PHE A 228 13.93 -17.02 -16.24
CA PHE A 228 15.07 -16.88 -17.15
C PHE A 228 16.23 -17.80 -16.79
N ASP A 229 16.58 -17.89 -15.49
CA ASP A 229 17.64 -18.80 -15.01
C ASP A 229 17.30 -20.26 -15.31
N ALA A 230 16.07 -20.70 -15.06
CA ALA A 230 15.59 -22.05 -15.35
C ALA A 230 15.61 -22.38 -16.85
N ALA A 231 15.29 -21.39 -17.70
CA ALA A 231 15.38 -21.50 -19.15
C ALA A 231 16.82 -21.37 -19.70
N GLN A 232 17.80 -21.16 -18.83
CA GLN A 232 19.22 -20.89 -19.20
C GLN A 232 19.35 -19.72 -20.18
N ARG A 233 18.51 -18.69 -20.06
CA ARG A 233 18.52 -17.50 -20.90
C ARG A 233 19.20 -16.33 -20.20
N LYS A 234 19.87 -15.49 -21.00
CA LYS A 234 20.45 -14.26 -20.51
C LYS A 234 19.35 -13.35 -19.97
N LEU A 235 19.59 -12.77 -18.78
CA LEU A 235 18.67 -11.78 -18.18
C LEU A 235 18.58 -10.54 -19.08
N VAL A 236 17.37 -10.00 -19.12
CA VAL A 236 17.02 -8.76 -19.83
C VAL A 236 16.70 -7.66 -18.81
N PRO A 237 16.63 -6.38 -19.21
CA PRO A 237 16.13 -5.32 -18.36
C PRO A 237 14.71 -5.64 -17.87
N MET A 238 14.46 -5.49 -16.56
CA MET A 238 13.16 -5.74 -15.93
C MET A 238 12.80 -4.61 -15.01
N THR A 239 11.53 -4.25 -14.92
CA THR A 239 11.03 -3.36 -13.86
C THR A 239 10.60 -4.17 -12.65
N GLY A 240 10.45 -3.54 -11.49
CA GLY A 240 9.99 -4.21 -10.27
C GLY A 240 9.37 -3.23 -9.28
N GLU A 241 9.41 -3.59 -8.02
CA GLU A 241 8.94 -2.78 -6.89
C GLU A 241 9.90 -3.01 -5.70
N ASP A 242 9.82 -2.21 -4.66
CA ASP A 242 10.78 -2.10 -3.56
C ASP A 242 10.77 -3.26 -2.52
N ASN A 243 10.40 -4.47 -2.93
CA ASN A 243 10.54 -5.69 -2.12
C ASN A 243 12.03 -6.00 -1.86
N ASN A 244 12.41 -6.19 -0.59
CA ASN A 244 13.81 -6.36 -0.18
C ASN A 244 14.49 -7.58 -0.82
N GLY A 245 13.80 -8.70 -0.95
CA GLY A 245 14.33 -9.89 -1.61
C GLY A 245 14.67 -9.63 -3.08
N TYR A 246 13.78 -8.90 -3.78
CA TYR A 246 14.06 -8.46 -5.14
C TYR A 246 15.26 -7.50 -5.21
N LEU A 247 15.33 -6.51 -4.32
CA LEU A 247 16.46 -5.57 -4.30
C LEU A 247 17.78 -6.26 -3.98
N LYS A 248 17.82 -7.21 -3.05
CA LYS A 248 19.00 -8.06 -2.79
C LYS A 248 19.44 -8.82 -4.04
N ARG A 249 18.47 -9.43 -4.75
CA ARG A 249 18.75 -10.16 -6.00
C ARG A 249 19.29 -9.23 -7.09
N TRP A 250 18.72 -8.04 -7.22
CA TRP A 250 19.18 -7.02 -8.16
C TRP A 250 20.63 -6.63 -7.87
N VAL A 251 20.95 -6.25 -6.61
CA VAL A 251 22.35 -5.90 -6.22
C VAL A 251 23.30 -7.05 -6.52
N ALA A 252 22.95 -8.29 -6.22
CA ALA A 252 23.78 -9.48 -6.49
C ALA A 252 24.00 -9.75 -7.99
N LEU A 253 23.20 -9.16 -8.86
CA LEU A 253 23.27 -9.32 -10.32
C LEU A 253 23.88 -8.10 -11.03
N THR A 254 24.19 -7.02 -10.32
CA THR A 254 24.73 -5.78 -10.91
C THR A 254 26.04 -6.02 -11.66
N ASP A 255 26.96 -6.79 -11.08
CA ASP A 255 28.25 -7.14 -11.71
C ASP A 255 28.08 -8.02 -12.96
N LYS A 256 26.91 -8.64 -13.15
CA LYS A 256 26.55 -9.40 -14.35
C LYS A 256 25.82 -8.54 -15.39
N GLY A 257 25.74 -7.24 -15.17
CA GLY A 257 25.11 -6.28 -16.07
C GLY A 257 23.57 -6.24 -15.98
N TYR A 258 22.95 -6.81 -14.94
CA TYR A 258 21.52 -6.66 -14.71
C TYR A 258 21.22 -5.21 -14.30
N THR A 259 20.13 -4.68 -14.79
CA THR A 259 19.67 -3.31 -14.55
C THR A 259 18.17 -3.27 -14.38
N SER A 260 17.68 -2.38 -13.52
CA SER A 260 16.26 -2.26 -13.22
C SER A 260 15.84 -0.87 -12.77
N VAL A 261 14.54 -0.69 -12.62
CA VAL A 261 13.89 0.40 -11.90
C VAL A 261 12.73 -0.16 -11.09
N ALA A 262 12.54 0.36 -9.90
CA ALA A 262 11.49 -0.07 -8.99
C ALA A 262 10.75 1.17 -8.45
N PRO A 263 9.70 1.66 -9.14
CA PRO A 263 8.74 2.54 -8.53
C PRO A 263 8.07 1.80 -7.36
N SER A 264 7.68 2.53 -6.31
CA SER A 264 7.19 1.95 -5.06
C SER A 264 5.79 2.43 -4.72
N LYS A 265 5.01 1.55 -4.13
CA LYS A 265 3.81 1.87 -3.36
C LYS A 265 4.13 1.62 -1.89
N PRO A 266 4.50 2.67 -1.11
CA PRO A 266 5.01 2.48 0.24
C PRO A 266 4.00 1.87 1.19
N THR A 267 4.47 1.00 2.09
CA THR A 267 3.63 0.38 3.12
C THR A 267 3.22 1.34 4.24
N TRP A 268 3.94 2.46 4.40
CA TRP A 268 3.55 3.51 5.35
C TRP A 268 2.21 4.20 5.02
N LEU A 269 1.62 3.95 3.85
CA LEU A 269 0.24 4.37 3.56
C LEU A 269 -0.74 3.83 4.60
N GLY A 270 -0.43 2.67 5.23
CA GLY A 270 -1.20 2.13 6.34
C GLY A 270 -1.25 3.09 7.53
N SER A 271 -0.11 3.56 8.02
CA SER A 271 -0.05 4.55 9.11
C SER A 271 -0.69 5.89 8.71
N GLU A 272 -0.43 6.37 7.50
CA GLU A 272 -1.02 7.62 6.99
C GLU A 272 -2.55 7.57 6.96
N SER A 273 -3.13 6.41 6.62
CA SER A 273 -4.58 6.25 6.59
C SER A 273 -5.25 6.46 7.96
N LEU A 274 -4.59 6.02 9.05
CA LEU A 274 -5.06 6.28 10.41
C LEU A 274 -4.95 7.76 10.77
N LEU A 275 -3.82 8.39 10.44
CA LEU A 275 -3.62 9.82 10.73
C LEU A 275 -4.67 10.69 10.01
N VAL A 276 -4.98 10.35 8.76
CA VAL A 276 -6.04 10.99 7.98
C VAL A 276 -7.41 10.77 8.62
N ALA A 277 -7.72 9.53 9.03
CA ALA A 277 -8.97 9.23 9.73
C ALA A 277 -9.12 10.03 11.03
N LEU A 278 -8.04 10.16 11.83
CA LEU A 278 -8.03 10.94 13.07
C LEU A 278 -8.27 12.43 12.82
N LYS A 279 -7.66 13.00 11.77
CA LYS A 279 -7.92 14.40 11.37
C LYS A 279 -9.40 14.62 11.03
N LEU A 280 -9.99 13.73 10.22
CA LEU A 280 -11.40 13.78 9.85
C LEU A 280 -12.32 13.72 11.09
N LEU A 281 -11.99 12.84 12.06
CA LEU A 281 -12.79 12.68 13.29
C LEU A 281 -12.68 13.88 14.23
N LYS A 282 -11.56 14.59 14.21
CA LYS A 282 -11.35 15.84 14.94
C LYS A 282 -11.95 17.06 14.24
N GLY A 283 -12.52 16.89 13.04
CA GLY A 283 -13.03 17.99 12.23
C GLY A 283 -11.95 18.87 11.61
N GLU A 284 -10.73 18.38 11.53
CA GLU A 284 -9.62 19.07 10.86
C GLU A 284 -9.79 18.99 9.34
N ALA A 285 -9.26 19.98 8.63
CA ALA A 285 -9.27 19.99 7.17
C ALA A 285 -8.36 18.88 6.61
N VAL A 286 -8.90 18.07 5.70
CA VAL A 286 -8.19 16.99 5.00
C VAL A 286 -8.45 17.12 3.51
N GLU A 287 -7.40 16.96 2.69
CA GLU A 287 -7.58 16.79 1.26
C GLU A 287 -8.31 15.50 0.96
N LYS A 288 -9.32 15.57 0.10
CA LYS A 288 -10.13 14.39 -0.24
C LYS A 288 -9.30 13.29 -0.88
N ASP A 289 -8.39 13.64 -1.76
CA ASP A 289 -7.53 12.72 -2.48
C ASP A 289 -6.05 13.05 -2.15
N THR A 290 -5.48 12.41 -1.11
CA THR A 290 -4.07 12.49 -0.76
C THR A 290 -3.30 11.48 -1.61
N ILE A 291 -2.78 11.95 -2.74
CA ILE A 291 -2.08 11.10 -3.72
C ILE A 291 -0.60 11.48 -3.74
N PHE A 292 0.26 10.57 -3.33
CA PHE A 292 1.70 10.76 -3.33
C PHE A 292 2.32 10.35 -4.67
N PRO A 293 3.41 11.00 -5.10
CA PRO A 293 4.21 10.47 -6.19
C PRO A 293 4.85 9.14 -5.76
N PRO A 294 4.98 8.14 -6.66
CA PRO A 294 5.68 6.91 -6.31
C PRO A 294 7.17 7.18 -6.09
N PRO A 295 7.76 6.82 -4.93
CA PRO A 295 9.21 6.80 -4.78
C PRO A 295 9.85 5.86 -5.79
N VAL A 296 11.09 6.14 -6.22
CA VAL A 296 11.76 5.35 -7.24
C VAL A 296 13.12 4.88 -6.75
N ILE A 297 13.38 3.59 -6.87
CA ILE A 297 14.68 2.97 -6.71
C ILE A 297 15.21 2.63 -8.10
N ASP A 298 16.47 2.95 -8.36
CA ASP A 298 17.17 2.71 -9.62
C ASP A 298 18.59 2.16 -9.40
N ASP A 299 19.33 1.93 -10.48
CA ASP A 299 20.71 1.43 -10.42
C ASP A 299 21.64 2.30 -9.55
N ALA A 300 21.36 3.60 -9.41
CA ALA A 300 22.22 4.53 -8.66
C ALA A 300 21.99 4.45 -7.14
N ASN A 301 20.82 4.02 -6.70
CA ASN A 301 20.45 4.04 -5.29
C ASN A 301 20.08 2.66 -4.71
N VAL A 302 19.90 1.62 -5.50
CA VAL A 302 19.46 0.29 -5.04
C VAL A 302 20.34 -0.29 -3.94
N ALA A 303 21.68 -0.16 -4.05
CA ALA A 303 22.62 -0.67 -3.04
C ALA A 303 22.45 -0.02 -1.66
N LYS A 304 21.97 1.23 -1.62
CA LYS A 304 21.70 1.95 -0.36
C LYS A 304 20.31 1.66 0.19
N SER A 305 19.40 1.19 -0.66
CA SER A 305 18.01 0.90 -0.31
C SER A 305 17.84 -0.50 0.29
N VAL A 306 18.74 -1.43 -0.06
CA VAL A 306 18.70 -2.82 0.43
C VAL A 306 18.90 -2.89 1.94
N ARG A 307 18.09 -3.68 2.62
CA ARG A 307 18.24 -4.04 4.02
C ARG A 307 18.75 -5.48 4.12
N ALA A 308 20.08 -5.63 4.12
CA ALA A 308 20.72 -6.95 4.20
C ALA A 308 20.42 -7.69 5.52
N ASP A 309 20.11 -6.94 6.58
CA ASP A 309 19.79 -7.41 7.93
C ASP A 309 18.33 -7.84 8.11
N LEU A 310 17.48 -7.71 7.09
CA LEU A 310 16.05 -8.00 7.16
C LEU A 310 15.64 -9.07 6.15
N SER A 311 14.49 -9.70 6.45
CA SER A 311 13.85 -10.70 5.61
C SER A 311 13.63 -10.25 4.16
N ASP A 312 13.60 -11.20 3.26
CA ASP A 312 13.27 -10.98 1.84
C ASP A 312 11.82 -10.51 1.65
N SER A 313 10.95 -10.78 2.61
CA SER A 313 9.56 -10.33 2.60
C SER A 313 9.37 -8.86 2.99
N PHE A 314 10.40 -8.19 3.46
CA PHE A 314 10.36 -6.78 3.86
C PHE A 314 10.21 -5.83 2.67
N TRP A 315 9.53 -4.69 2.86
CA TRP A 315 9.37 -3.61 1.89
C TRP A 315 10.09 -2.37 2.40
N VAL A 316 11.03 -1.85 1.62
CA VAL A 316 12.02 -0.90 2.15
C VAL A 316 11.50 0.52 2.34
N ASN A 317 10.46 0.94 1.61
CA ASN A 317 9.82 2.23 1.81
C ASN A 317 8.83 2.19 2.99
N THR A 318 9.38 2.25 4.20
CA THR A 318 8.67 2.25 5.49
C THR A 318 8.88 3.56 6.26
N ARG A 319 7.96 3.87 7.18
CA ARG A 319 8.13 4.93 8.20
C ARG A 319 8.35 4.36 9.60
N LEU A 320 8.40 3.03 9.73
CA LEU A 320 8.78 2.41 11.00
C LEU A 320 10.23 2.77 11.34
N SER A 321 10.50 3.03 12.61
CA SER A 321 11.86 3.15 13.14
C SER A 321 12.61 1.82 13.00
N ASP A 322 13.93 1.86 13.03
CA ASP A 322 14.75 0.63 12.98
C ASP A 322 14.41 -0.37 14.09
N ASP A 323 14.04 0.11 15.27
CA ASP A 323 13.65 -0.76 16.38
C ASP A 323 12.27 -1.41 16.12
N GLU A 324 11.29 -0.66 15.61
CA GLU A 324 9.98 -1.18 15.21
C GLU A 324 10.12 -2.20 14.07
N VAL A 325 10.96 -1.90 13.08
CA VAL A 325 11.25 -2.82 11.96
C VAL A 325 11.86 -4.11 12.48
N ARG A 326 12.90 -4.03 13.32
CA ARG A 326 13.53 -5.22 13.90
C ARG A 326 12.60 -6.03 14.80
N ALA A 327 11.71 -5.38 15.52
CA ALA A 327 10.71 -6.07 16.34
C ALA A 327 9.66 -6.81 15.49
N ALA A 328 9.25 -6.22 14.35
CA ALA A 328 8.17 -6.74 13.52
C ALA A 328 8.61 -7.71 12.42
N PHE A 329 9.90 -7.64 11.95
CA PHE A 329 10.40 -8.33 10.77
C PHE A 329 11.75 -9.05 10.99
N LYS A 330 12.09 -9.40 12.22
CA LYS A 330 13.19 -10.35 12.49
C LYS A 330 12.84 -11.71 11.90
N ASP A 331 13.81 -12.31 11.20
CA ASP A 331 13.76 -13.72 10.78
C ASP A 331 13.81 -14.65 12.00
#